data_8e276daebd00cfd36a2d91a237623bab
#
_entry.id   8e276daebd00cfd36a2d91a237623bab
#
_cell.length_a   1.000
_cell.length_b   1.000
_cell.length_c   1.000
_cell.angle_alpha   90.00
_cell.angle_beta   90.00
_cell.angle_gamma   90.00
#
_symmetry.space_group_name_H-M   'P 1'
#
loop_
_entity.id
_entity.type
_entity.pdbx_description
1 polymer ?
#
loop_
_entity_poly.entity_id
_entity_poly.type
_entity_poly.pdbx_seq_one_letter_code
_entity_poly.pdbx_strand_id
1 'polypeptide(L)'
;MKTNKLFKTFLTAGLVATTLLTGCSSQSSSEPVKIGIPSDATNGGRGLLLLEKAGLIDVDDKAGWTPELKDVTKYKYNIEIVPTQANTLVSTLDDFGAATINGTYAIPAGLKPKKDGLITEVQEVGSDNPFINVIVARTADKDNEDYQKVVKAYQSQVVAEYILEKNKGASVPAFEYDKDYTVDKNFVSDIEGYQSSSDGKKVIKIGTCGSADTFRAVQKVLDDENSGIY
;
A
#
# COMPACT_ATOMS: atom_id res chain seq x y z
N MET A 1 -5.65 67.78 51.13
CA MET A 1 -4.56 68.18 52.05
C MET A 1 -3.25 67.72 51.53
N LYS A 2 -2.45 68.70 51.13
CA LYS A 2 -0.98 68.86 51.28
C LYS A 2 -0.10 67.74 50.63
N THR A 3 0.52 68.05 49.49
CA THR A 3 1.89 68.72 49.34
C THR A 3 3.00 67.69 49.52
N ASN A 4 4.09 67.60 48.78
CA ASN A 4 4.90 68.45 47.94
C ASN A 4 6.00 67.56 47.30
N LYS A 5 6.36 67.86 46.04
CA LYS A 5 7.68 68.40 45.66
C LYS A 5 8.88 67.55 46.06
N LEU A 6 9.84 67.20 45.22
CA LEU A 6 10.85 68.00 44.48
C LEU A 6 11.68 67.05 43.60
N PHE A 7 11.79 67.34 42.33
CA PHE A 7 13.01 67.75 41.60
C PHE A 7 14.36 67.22 42.15
N LYS A 8 15.06 66.48 41.34
CA LYS A 8 16.47 66.83 40.99
C LYS A 8 16.95 66.04 39.77
N THR A 9 17.26 66.80 38.76
CA THR A 9 18.08 66.54 37.60
C THR A 9 19.49 66.15 38.02
N PHE A 10 20.03 65.11 37.40
CA PHE A 10 21.48 65.03 37.13
C PHE A 10 21.76 64.37 35.79
N LEU A 11 22.53 65.07 35.07
CA LEU A 11 23.06 64.89 33.72
C LEU A 11 24.26 63.93 33.73
N THR A 12 24.53 63.37 32.57
CA THR A 12 25.81 62.86 32.03
C THR A 12 26.11 61.39 32.17
N ALA A 13 26.26 60.77 31.08
CA ALA A 13 27.41 60.28 30.40
C ALA A 13 27.06 59.14 29.44
N GLY A 14 27.33 59.35 28.19
CA GLY A 14 27.14 58.36 27.14
C GLY A 14 28.01 57.13 27.35
N LEU A 15 27.38 55.99 27.11
CA LEU A 15 28.09 54.76 26.83
C LEU A 15 27.48 54.19 25.57
N VAL A 16 28.18 54.35 24.47
CA VAL A 16 27.89 53.71 23.20
C VAL A 16 28.14 52.21 23.41
N ALA A 17 27.07 51.49 23.69
CA ALA A 17 27.09 50.04 23.62
C ALA A 17 26.86 49.64 22.17
N THR A 18 27.94 49.40 21.45
CA THR A 18 27.93 48.63 20.20
C THR A 18 27.41 47.22 20.51
N THR A 19 26.11 47.03 20.36
CA THR A 19 25.55 45.69 20.29
C THR A 19 26.00 45.04 19.02
N LEU A 20 27.01 44.19 19.14
CA LEU A 20 27.31 43.17 18.16
C LEU A 20 26.06 42.34 17.98
N LEU A 21 25.30 42.59 16.91
CA LEU A 21 24.33 41.64 16.36
C LEU A 21 25.14 40.44 15.85
N THR A 22 25.46 39.53 16.77
CA THR A 22 25.77 38.17 16.41
C THR A 22 24.45 37.59 15.86
N GLY A 23 24.29 37.67 14.55
CA GLY A 23 23.30 36.91 13.82
C GLY A 23 23.56 35.44 14.10
N CYS A 24 22.92 34.88 15.12
CA CYS A 24 22.68 33.47 15.15
C CYS A 24 21.81 33.18 13.93
N SER A 25 22.42 32.79 12.81
CA SER A 25 21.77 31.94 11.85
C SER A 25 21.49 30.63 12.57
N SER A 26 20.40 30.57 13.29
CA SER A 26 19.82 29.31 13.65
C SER A 26 19.47 28.64 12.34
N GLN A 27 20.39 27.87 11.83
CA GLN A 27 20.11 26.82 10.88
C GLN A 27 19.19 25.86 11.64
N SER A 28 17.89 26.13 11.55
CA SER A 28 16.84 25.22 12.00
C SER A 28 17.01 23.98 11.14
N SER A 29 17.81 23.02 11.60
CA SER A 29 17.74 21.67 11.11
C SER A 29 16.37 21.15 11.56
N SER A 30 15.34 21.38 10.73
CA SER A 30 14.06 20.71 10.94
C SER A 30 14.35 19.22 10.97
N GLU A 31 13.80 18.51 11.96
CA GLU A 31 13.91 17.05 11.96
C GLU A 31 13.35 16.51 10.63
N PRO A 32 13.94 15.43 10.10
CA PRO A 32 13.47 14.84 8.85
C PRO A 32 12.03 14.34 9.02
N VAL A 33 11.24 14.51 7.97
CA VAL A 33 9.90 13.92 7.90
C VAL A 33 10.05 12.41 7.71
N LYS A 34 9.55 11.62 8.65
CA LYS A 34 9.61 10.16 8.58
C LYS A 34 8.59 9.63 7.59
N ILE A 35 9.02 8.72 6.73
CA ILE A 35 8.15 8.01 5.79
C ILE A 35 8.27 6.52 6.05
N GLY A 36 7.17 5.91 6.48
CA GLY A 36 7.09 4.46 6.73
C GLY A 36 6.99 3.68 5.41
N ILE A 37 7.78 2.61 5.30
CA ILE A 37 7.66 1.64 4.19
C ILE A 37 7.60 0.22 4.74
N PRO A 38 7.01 -0.77 4.02
CA PRO A 38 7.12 -2.17 4.40
C PRO A 38 8.57 -2.62 4.55
N SER A 39 8.85 -3.43 5.59
CA SER A 39 10.22 -3.91 5.88
C SER A 39 10.62 -5.17 5.10
N ASP A 40 9.68 -5.84 4.43
CA ASP A 40 10.00 -6.97 3.58
C ASP A 40 10.55 -6.51 2.22
N ALA A 41 11.44 -7.32 1.62
CA ALA A 41 12.17 -6.94 0.41
C ALA A 41 11.25 -6.57 -0.77
N THR A 42 10.18 -7.34 -0.99
CA THR A 42 9.27 -7.12 -2.12
C THR A 42 8.46 -5.85 -1.96
N ASN A 43 7.75 -5.70 -0.83
CA ASN A 43 6.89 -4.54 -0.63
C ASN A 43 7.68 -3.28 -0.26
N GLY A 44 8.83 -3.44 0.41
CA GLY A 44 9.77 -2.35 0.66
C GLY A 44 10.32 -1.77 -0.63
N GLY A 45 10.77 -2.63 -1.56
CA GLY A 45 11.21 -2.21 -2.88
C GLY A 45 10.13 -1.48 -3.67
N ARG A 46 8.89 -2.01 -3.69
CA ARG A 46 7.74 -1.32 -4.29
C ARG A 46 7.46 0.02 -3.64
N GLY A 47 7.61 0.09 -2.31
CA GLY A 47 7.50 1.34 -1.56
C GLY A 47 8.52 2.38 -2.03
N LEU A 48 9.78 1.98 -2.21
CA LEU A 48 10.83 2.87 -2.72
C LEU A 48 10.53 3.35 -4.15
N LEU A 49 10.12 2.47 -5.05
CA LEU A 49 9.72 2.84 -6.41
C LEU A 49 8.51 3.80 -6.42
N LEU A 50 7.58 3.63 -5.47
CA LEU A 50 6.46 4.55 -5.33
C LEU A 50 6.90 5.93 -4.83
N LEU A 51 7.87 6.01 -3.91
CA LEU A 51 8.45 7.26 -3.44
C LEU A 51 9.26 7.96 -4.54
N GLU A 52 9.96 7.22 -5.38
CA GLU A 52 10.62 7.74 -6.57
C GLU A 52 9.61 8.33 -7.56
N LYS A 53 8.55 7.59 -7.87
CA LYS A 53 7.44 8.07 -8.70
C LYS A 53 6.78 9.32 -8.12
N ALA A 54 6.71 9.43 -6.79
CA ALA A 54 6.23 10.63 -6.10
C ALA A 54 7.22 11.80 -6.18
N GLY A 55 8.43 11.59 -6.70
CA GLY A 55 9.46 12.61 -6.81
C GLY A 55 10.19 12.93 -5.51
N LEU A 56 10.15 12.04 -4.51
CA LEU A 56 10.75 12.24 -3.20
C LEU A 56 12.20 11.76 -3.12
N ILE A 57 12.55 10.75 -3.90
CA ILE A 57 13.89 10.16 -3.97
C ILE A 57 14.27 9.85 -5.42
N ASP A 58 15.52 9.48 -5.64
CA ASP A 58 15.98 8.81 -6.86
C ASP A 58 16.57 7.45 -6.44
N VAL A 59 16.26 6.40 -7.19
CA VAL A 59 16.75 5.02 -6.99
C VAL A 59 17.69 4.64 -8.13
N ASP A 60 18.67 3.78 -7.88
CA ASP A 60 19.54 3.24 -8.95
C ASP A 60 18.74 2.31 -9.87
N ASP A 61 18.63 2.65 -11.16
CA ASP A 61 17.93 1.85 -12.18
C ASP A 61 18.39 0.38 -12.22
N LYS A 62 19.64 0.10 -11.80
CA LYS A 62 20.19 -1.25 -11.75
C LYS A 62 19.57 -2.12 -10.66
N ALA A 63 18.91 -1.53 -9.66
CA ALA A 63 18.23 -2.27 -8.61
C ALA A 63 16.96 -2.98 -9.12
N GLY A 64 16.44 -2.58 -10.28
CA GLY A 64 15.27 -3.19 -10.90
C GLY A 64 14.01 -3.08 -10.05
N TRP A 65 13.27 -4.18 -9.90
CA TRP A 65 11.95 -4.19 -9.25
C TRP A 65 11.98 -4.30 -7.72
N THR A 66 13.13 -4.61 -7.12
CA THR A 66 13.26 -4.82 -5.66
C THR A 66 14.42 -4.01 -5.07
N PRO A 67 14.44 -2.67 -5.25
CA PRO A 67 15.47 -1.84 -4.63
C PRO A 67 15.43 -1.94 -3.11
N GLU A 68 16.58 -1.78 -2.50
CA GLU A 68 16.76 -1.64 -1.06
C GLU A 68 17.14 -0.20 -0.71
N LEU A 69 17.13 0.16 0.57
CA LEU A 69 17.53 1.53 1.01
C LEU A 69 18.93 1.93 0.53
N LYS A 70 19.86 0.98 0.38
CA LYS A 70 21.22 1.24 -0.15
C LYS A 70 21.21 1.69 -1.62
N ASP A 71 20.15 1.39 -2.36
CA ASP A 71 20.00 1.72 -3.77
C ASP A 71 19.36 3.09 -3.99
N VAL A 72 18.97 3.78 -2.90
CA VAL A 72 18.53 5.18 -2.94
C VAL A 72 19.75 6.06 -3.18
N THR A 73 19.83 6.67 -4.35
CA THR A 73 20.96 7.49 -4.77
C THR A 73 20.84 8.95 -4.34
N LYS A 74 19.62 9.42 -4.12
CA LYS A 74 19.35 10.81 -3.72
C LYS A 74 18.04 10.94 -2.95
N TYR A 75 18.07 11.73 -1.89
CA TYR A 75 16.91 12.27 -1.20
C TYR A 75 16.68 13.70 -1.67
N LYS A 76 15.49 14.00 -2.23
CA LYS A 76 15.17 15.33 -2.78
C LYS A 76 14.66 16.29 -1.71
N TYR A 77 14.29 15.77 -0.55
CA TYR A 77 13.76 16.51 0.59
C TYR A 77 14.41 16.01 1.88
N ASN A 78 14.23 16.73 2.97
CA ASN A 78 14.66 16.30 4.31
C ASN A 78 13.70 15.26 4.86
N ILE A 79 13.86 14.01 4.41
CA ILE A 79 13.04 12.86 4.78
C ILE A 79 13.92 11.72 5.30
N GLU A 80 13.34 10.90 6.17
CA GLU A 80 13.90 9.65 6.67
C GLU A 80 12.96 8.51 6.27
N ILE A 81 13.47 7.49 5.60
CA ILE A 81 12.69 6.31 5.24
C ILE A 81 12.85 5.26 6.33
N VAL A 82 11.72 4.82 6.91
CA VAL A 82 11.69 3.92 8.07
C VAL A 82 11.02 2.59 7.68
N PRO A 83 11.80 1.51 7.50
CA PRO A 83 11.25 0.18 7.30
C PRO A 83 10.46 -0.28 8.52
N THR A 84 9.19 -0.65 8.30
CA THR A 84 8.24 -1.00 9.35
C THR A 84 7.46 -2.25 8.93
N GLN A 85 7.01 -3.06 9.88
CA GLN A 85 6.19 -4.22 9.53
C GLN A 85 4.92 -3.78 8.78
N ALA A 86 4.67 -4.38 7.61
CA ALA A 86 3.61 -3.96 6.70
C ALA A 86 2.20 -3.91 7.36
N ASN A 87 1.92 -4.88 8.23
CA ASN A 87 0.64 -4.99 8.95
C ASN A 87 0.45 -3.93 10.06
N THR A 88 1.51 -3.24 10.48
CA THR A 88 1.44 -2.20 11.53
C THR A 88 1.39 -0.79 10.96
N LEU A 89 1.75 -0.57 9.69
CA LEU A 89 1.84 0.74 9.07
C LEU A 89 0.54 1.56 9.15
N VAL A 90 -0.63 0.91 9.07
CA VAL A 90 -1.91 1.63 9.22
C VAL A 90 -2.11 2.11 10.64
N SER A 91 -1.82 1.26 11.63
CA SER A 91 -2.03 1.61 13.06
C SER A 91 -1.00 2.59 13.61
N THR A 92 0.15 2.72 12.94
CA THR A 92 1.23 3.65 13.32
C THR A 92 1.36 4.82 12.36
N LEU A 93 0.35 5.07 11.51
CA LEU A 93 0.41 6.11 10.49
C LEU A 93 0.66 7.51 11.08
N ASP A 94 0.13 7.78 12.26
CA ASP A 94 0.32 9.05 12.98
C ASP A 94 1.77 9.30 13.43
N ASP A 95 2.61 8.26 13.47
CA ASP A 95 4.04 8.37 13.79
C ASP A 95 4.87 8.83 12.59
N PHE A 96 4.29 8.92 11.41
CA PHE A 96 4.91 9.26 10.14
C PHE A 96 4.28 10.49 9.51
N GLY A 97 5.04 11.20 8.70
CA GLY A 97 4.51 12.23 7.80
C GLY A 97 3.75 11.62 6.61
N ALA A 98 4.16 10.41 6.21
CA ALA A 98 3.49 9.58 5.20
C ALA A 98 3.94 8.12 5.34
N ALA A 99 3.19 7.19 4.71
CA ALA A 99 3.62 5.80 4.62
C ALA A 99 3.18 5.17 3.30
N THR A 100 3.95 4.21 2.78
CA THR A 100 3.51 3.34 1.69
C THR A 100 2.83 2.11 2.29
N ILE A 101 1.56 1.91 1.98
CA ILE A 101 0.72 0.90 2.61
C ILE A 101 0.12 -0.03 1.55
N ASN A 102 0.30 -1.34 1.73
CA ASN A 102 -0.31 -2.33 0.85
C ASN A 102 -1.84 -2.30 0.96
N GLY A 103 -2.54 -2.41 -0.16
CA GLY A 103 -4.00 -2.45 -0.22
C GLY A 103 -4.62 -3.52 0.69
N THR A 104 -3.94 -4.66 0.86
CA THR A 104 -4.32 -5.75 1.77
C THR A 104 -4.52 -5.30 3.22
N TYR A 105 -3.78 -4.29 3.67
CA TYR A 105 -3.91 -3.72 5.02
C TYR A 105 -4.73 -2.43 5.03
N ALA A 106 -4.63 -1.61 3.99
CA ALA A 106 -5.35 -0.35 3.90
C ALA A 106 -6.87 -0.54 3.82
N ILE A 107 -7.35 -1.45 2.96
CA ILE A 107 -8.77 -1.63 2.69
C ILE A 107 -9.54 -2.17 3.92
N PRO A 108 -9.10 -3.24 4.60
CA PRO A 108 -9.77 -3.72 5.82
C PRO A 108 -9.78 -2.68 6.95
N ALA A 109 -8.81 -1.77 6.97
CA ALA A 109 -8.77 -0.66 7.92
C ALA A 109 -9.68 0.52 7.54
N GLY A 110 -10.42 0.41 6.43
CA GLY A 110 -11.38 1.42 5.97
C GLY A 110 -10.78 2.51 5.09
N LEU A 111 -9.48 2.45 4.78
CA LEU A 111 -8.85 3.37 3.85
C LEU A 111 -9.28 3.06 2.41
N LYS A 112 -9.44 4.10 1.63
CA LYS A 112 -9.84 4.02 0.21
C LYS A 112 -8.67 4.50 -0.65
N PRO A 113 -7.82 3.60 -1.18
CA PRO A 113 -6.57 3.99 -1.85
C PRO A 113 -6.71 5.08 -2.91
N LYS A 114 -7.76 5.01 -3.74
CA LYS A 114 -8.02 6.03 -4.78
C LYS A 114 -8.48 7.39 -4.24
N LYS A 115 -8.98 7.45 -3.00
CA LYS A 115 -9.51 8.69 -2.40
C LYS A 115 -8.57 9.27 -1.35
N ASP A 116 -8.05 8.38 -0.48
CA ASP A 116 -7.29 8.76 0.69
C ASP A 116 -5.77 8.73 0.41
N GLY A 117 -5.33 8.01 -0.64
CA GLY A 117 -3.94 7.97 -1.06
C GLY A 117 -3.51 9.23 -1.80
N LEU A 118 -2.34 9.78 -1.46
CA LEU A 118 -1.72 10.90 -2.18
C LEU A 118 -1.23 10.46 -3.57
N ILE A 119 -0.73 9.23 -3.65
CA ILE A 119 -0.31 8.57 -4.89
C ILE A 119 -0.58 7.08 -4.76
N THR A 120 -0.92 6.42 -5.85
CA THR A 120 -1.08 4.97 -5.90
C THR A 120 -0.16 4.36 -6.96
N GLU A 121 0.29 3.15 -6.69
CA GLU A 121 0.96 2.33 -7.68
C GLU A 121 0.01 2.06 -8.84
N VAL A 122 0.49 2.24 -10.07
CA VAL A 122 -0.29 1.89 -11.26
C VAL A 122 -0.26 0.37 -11.42
N GLN A 123 -1.43 -0.22 -11.50
CA GLN A 123 -1.59 -1.65 -11.78
C GLN A 123 -1.44 -1.86 -13.30
N GLU A 124 -0.23 -2.12 -13.74
CA GLU A 124 0.03 -2.49 -15.14
C GLU A 124 -0.13 -4.01 -15.28
N VAL A 125 -1.07 -4.40 -16.13
CA VAL A 125 -1.27 -5.81 -16.49
C VAL A 125 -0.44 -6.09 -17.74
N GLY A 126 0.69 -6.76 -17.55
CA GLY A 126 1.60 -7.14 -18.64
C GLY A 126 2.53 -8.27 -18.20
N SER A 127 3.07 -9.00 -19.17
CA SER A 127 3.94 -10.16 -18.90
C SER A 127 5.20 -9.83 -18.10
N ASP A 128 5.63 -8.58 -18.12
CA ASP A 128 6.86 -8.11 -17.48
C ASP A 128 6.64 -7.58 -16.06
N ASN A 129 5.40 -7.56 -15.58
CA ASN A 129 5.10 -7.16 -14.21
C ASN A 129 5.37 -8.34 -13.24
N PRO A 130 6.44 -8.28 -12.42
CA PRO A 130 6.81 -9.37 -11.51
C PRO A 130 5.86 -9.50 -10.30
N PHE A 131 4.93 -8.55 -10.12
CA PHE A 131 4.00 -8.54 -8.99
C PHE A 131 2.64 -9.16 -9.31
N ILE A 132 2.48 -9.74 -10.50
CA ILE A 132 1.28 -10.53 -10.82
C ILE A 132 1.27 -11.80 -9.97
N ASN A 133 0.18 -11.98 -9.23
CA ASN A 133 -0.05 -13.23 -8.51
C ASN A 133 -0.43 -14.34 -9.51
N VAL A 134 0.12 -15.52 -9.31
CA VAL A 134 -0.05 -16.64 -10.21
C VAL A 134 -0.48 -17.91 -9.46
N ILE A 135 -1.19 -18.81 -10.15
CA ILE A 135 -1.45 -20.16 -9.68
C ILE A 135 -0.36 -21.06 -10.25
N VAL A 136 0.36 -21.76 -9.38
CA VAL A 136 1.44 -22.66 -9.79
C VAL A 136 1.13 -24.11 -9.44
N ALA A 137 1.59 -25.03 -10.28
CA ALA A 137 1.57 -26.47 -10.04
C ALA A 137 2.95 -27.05 -10.32
N ARG A 138 3.20 -28.29 -9.86
CA ARG A 138 4.38 -29.03 -10.29
C ARG A 138 4.34 -29.23 -11.81
N THR A 139 5.49 -29.19 -12.45
CA THR A 139 5.60 -29.40 -13.91
C THR A 139 4.93 -30.70 -14.37
N ALA A 140 5.01 -31.77 -13.57
CA ALA A 140 4.35 -33.05 -13.86
C ALA A 140 2.81 -32.95 -13.82
N ASP A 141 2.24 -31.98 -13.14
CA ASP A 141 0.80 -31.82 -12.94
C ASP A 141 0.21 -30.66 -13.76
N LYS A 142 1.01 -29.99 -14.59
CA LYS A 142 0.59 -28.82 -15.36
C LYS A 142 -0.64 -29.06 -16.25
N ASP A 143 -0.78 -30.28 -16.78
CA ASP A 143 -1.85 -30.68 -17.68
C ASP A 143 -2.99 -31.44 -16.95
N ASN A 144 -3.01 -31.40 -15.61
CA ASN A 144 -4.08 -32.00 -14.81
C ASN A 144 -5.40 -31.28 -15.05
N GLU A 145 -6.39 -32.01 -15.58
CA GLU A 145 -7.69 -31.44 -15.98
C GLU A 145 -8.44 -30.76 -14.81
N ASP A 146 -8.33 -31.30 -13.60
CA ASP A 146 -9.00 -30.69 -12.45
C ASP A 146 -8.32 -29.37 -12.01
N TYR A 147 -6.97 -29.30 -12.14
CA TYR A 147 -6.28 -28.04 -11.90
C TYR A 147 -6.62 -27.00 -12.96
N GLN A 148 -6.78 -27.43 -14.22
CA GLN A 148 -7.21 -26.52 -15.30
C GLN A 148 -8.63 -26.00 -15.09
N LYS A 149 -9.56 -26.81 -14.52
CA LYS A 149 -10.89 -26.32 -14.12
C LYS A 149 -10.81 -25.23 -13.06
N VAL A 150 -9.95 -25.41 -12.04
CA VAL A 150 -9.74 -24.37 -11.00
C VAL A 150 -9.19 -23.08 -11.61
N VAL A 151 -8.19 -23.18 -12.49
CA VAL A 151 -7.63 -22.01 -13.18
C VAL A 151 -8.68 -21.31 -14.01
N LYS A 152 -9.48 -22.07 -14.79
CA LYS A 152 -10.58 -21.51 -15.59
C LYS A 152 -11.63 -20.81 -14.72
N ALA A 153 -12.03 -21.44 -13.61
CA ALA A 153 -12.95 -20.82 -12.65
C ALA A 153 -12.37 -19.54 -12.05
N TYR A 154 -11.05 -19.53 -11.72
CA TYR A 154 -10.39 -18.35 -11.21
C TYR A 154 -10.37 -17.21 -12.25
N GLN A 155 -10.23 -17.51 -13.52
CA GLN A 155 -10.21 -16.55 -14.62
C GLN A 155 -11.62 -16.22 -15.17
N SER A 156 -12.67 -16.52 -14.42
CA SER A 156 -14.03 -16.22 -14.81
C SER A 156 -14.41 -14.75 -14.57
N GLN A 157 -15.47 -14.31 -15.26
CA GLN A 157 -16.04 -12.97 -15.10
C GLN A 157 -16.47 -12.70 -13.64
N VAL A 158 -17.13 -13.67 -13.01
CA VAL A 158 -17.58 -13.56 -11.60
C VAL A 158 -16.41 -13.29 -10.65
N VAL A 159 -15.28 -13.98 -10.84
CA VAL A 159 -14.10 -13.79 -10.02
C VAL A 159 -13.44 -12.44 -10.29
N ALA A 160 -13.40 -12.00 -11.56
CA ALA A 160 -12.91 -10.67 -11.91
C ALA A 160 -13.71 -9.56 -11.21
N GLU A 161 -15.03 -9.62 -11.30
CA GLU A 161 -15.95 -8.69 -10.65
C GLU A 161 -15.77 -8.69 -9.12
N TYR A 162 -15.65 -9.88 -8.52
CA TYR A 162 -15.41 -10.00 -7.08
C TYR A 162 -14.09 -9.34 -6.66
N ILE A 163 -12.99 -9.57 -7.40
CA ILE A 163 -11.70 -8.94 -7.11
C ILE A 163 -11.82 -7.40 -7.15
N LEU A 164 -12.48 -6.87 -8.17
CA LEU A 164 -12.62 -5.43 -8.37
C LEU A 164 -13.49 -4.79 -7.29
N GLU A 165 -14.65 -5.38 -7.01
CA GLU A 165 -15.61 -4.85 -6.04
C GLU A 165 -15.11 -4.99 -4.60
N LYS A 166 -14.55 -6.14 -4.24
CA LYS A 166 -13.99 -6.37 -2.91
C LYS A 166 -12.85 -5.42 -2.60
N ASN A 167 -11.94 -5.23 -3.55
CA ASN A 167 -10.74 -4.43 -3.35
C ASN A 167 -10.90 -2.97 -3.78
N LYS A 168 -12.10 -2.54 -4.18
CA LYS A 168 -12.36 -1.15 -4.61
C LYS A 168 -11.35 -0.63 -5.62
N GLY A 169 -10.91 -1.53 -6.52
CA GLY A 169 -9.93 -1.25 -7.56
C GLY A 169 -8.48 -1.12 -7.08
N ALA A 170 -8.15 -1.50 -5.85
CA ALA A 170 -6.77 -1.59 -5.38
C ALA A 170 -6.06 -2.88 -5.84
N SER A 171 -6.81 -3.88 -6.29
CA SER A 171 -6.33 -5.05 -7.01
C SER A 171 -7.12 -5.19 -8.28
N VAL A 172 -6.47 -5.61 -9.35
CA VAL A 172 -7.10 -5.81 -10.66
C VAL A 172 -6.78 -7.21 -11.17
N PRO A 173 -7.71 -7.86 -11.89
CA PRO A 173 -7.43 -9.14 -12.54
C PRO A 173 -6.31 -8.98 -13.57
N ALA A 174 -5.38 -9.95 -13.61
CA ALA A 174 -4.33 -10.04 -14.62
C ALA A 174 -4.71 -11.00 -15.77
N PHE A 175 -6.00 -11.16 -16.00
CA PHE A 175 -6.59 -11.97 -17.08
C PHE A 175 -7.71 -11.17 -17.76
N GLU A 176 -8.12 -11.62 -18.93
CA GLU A 176 -9.18 -10.95 -19.70
C GLU A 176 -10.55 -11.10 -19.03
N TYR A 177 -11.29 -10.01 -18.96
CA TYR A 177 -12.66 -9.94 -18.45
C TYR A 177 -13.41 -8.80 -19.13
N ASP A 178 -14.74 -8.86 -19.13
CA ASP A 178 -15.57 -7.75 -19.59
C ASP A 178 -15.52 -6.60 -18.57
N LYS A 179 -15.11 -5.42 -19.02
CA LYS A 179 -15.01 -4.21 -18.18
C LYS A 179 -16.34 -3.47 -18.05
N ASP A 180 -17.28 -3.73 -18.95
CA ASP A 180 -18.64 -3.16 -18.95
C ASP A 180 -19.58 -4.09 -18.18
N TYR A 181 -19.38 -4.18 -16.87
CA TYR A 181 -20.18 -5.01 -15.97
C TYR A 181 -20.95 -4.17 -14.96
N THR A 182 -22.03 -4.73 -14.45
CA THR A 182 -22.76 -4.20 -13.29
C THR A 182 -23.07 -5.35 -12.34
N VAL A 183 -22.85 -5.11 -11.05
CA VAL A 183 -23.14 -6.09 -10.02
C VAL A 183 -24.22 -5.59 -9.06
N ASP A 184 -24.97 -6.50 -8.46
CA ASP A 184 -25.89 -6.19 -7.38
C ASP A 184 -25.12 -5.66 -6.16
N LYS A 185 -25.77 -4.80 -5.37
CA LYS A 185 -25.20 -4.22 -4.15
C LYS A 185 -24.78 -5.26 -3.11
N ASN A 186 -25.37 -6.45 -3.15
CA ASN A 186 -25.08 -7.55 -2.24
C ASN A 186 -24.04 -8.53 -2.82
N PHE A 187 -23.63 -8.36 -4.07
CA PHE A 187 -22.79 -9.31 -4.81
C PHE A 187 -21.58 -9.81 -4.00
N VAL A 188 -20.82 -8.87 -3.40
CA VAL A 188 -19.66 -9.25 -2.58
C VAL A 188 -20.09 -10.03 -1.33
N SER A 189 -21.11 -9.55 -0.62
CA SER A 189 -21.59 -10.22 0.60
C SER A 189 -22.21 -11.59 0.33
N ASP A 190 -22.86 -11.77 -0.80
CA ASP A 190 -23.44 -13.07 -1.21
C ASP A 190 -22.34 -14.08 -1.51
N ILE A 191 -21.23 -13.66 -2.15
CA ILE A 191 -20.06 -14.53 -2.34
C ILE A 191 -19.39 -14.84 -1.00
N GLU A 192 -19.19 -13.84 -0.15
CA GLU A 192 -18.57 -14.04 1.17
C GLU A 192 -19.40 -14.96 2.08
N GLY A 193 -20.71 -14.90 1.96
CA GLY A 193 -21.67 -15.77 2.66
C GLY A 193 -21.87 -17.14 2.02
N TYR A 194 -21.33 -17.37 0.81
CA TYR A 194 -21.51 -18.63 0.08
C TYR A 194 -20.91 -19.80 0.84
N GLN A 195 -21.69 -20.86 1.00
CA GLN A 195 -21.28 -22.10 1.65
C GLN A 195 -21.33 -23.24 0.62
N SER A 196 -20.22 -23.95 0.51
CA SER A 196 -20.12 -25.14 -0.32
C SER A 196 -19.88 -26.37 0.55
N SER A 197 -20.26 -27.56 0.06
CA SER A 197 -19.93 -28.85 0.66
C SER A 197 -18.92 -29.60 -0.18
N SER A 198 -18.02 -30.31 0.49
CA SER A 198 -17.09 -31.25 -0.14
C SER A 198 -17.68 -32.61 -0.41
N ASP A 199 -18.95 -32.86 0.03
CA ASP A 199 -19.61 -34.16 -0.08
C ASP A 199 -19.72 -34.59 -1.54
N GLY A 200 -19.19 -35.77 -1.86
CA GLY A 200 -19.20 -36.32 -3.21
C GLY A 200 -18.29 -35.61 -4.22
N LYS A 201 -17.47 -34.61 -3.78
CA LYS A 201 -16.57 -33.87 -4.64
C LYS A 201 -15.11 -34.27 -4.43
N LYS A 202 -14.31 -34.06 -5.47
CA LYS A 202 -12.85 -34.19 -5.38
C LYS A 202 -12.24 -32.97 -4.71
N VAL A 203 -11.53 -33.17 -3.61
CA VAL A 203 -10.89 -32.06 -2.86
C VAL A 203 -9.54 -31.73 -3.45
N ILE A 204 -9.34 -30.47 -3.82
CA ILE A 204 -8.05 -29.93 -4.25
C ILE A 204 -7.55 -28.94 -3.17
N LYS A 205 -6.35 -29.19 -2.64
CA LYS A 205 -5.76 -28.32 -1.64
C LYS A 205 -4.86 -27.27 -2.29
N ILE A 206 -5.15 -26.00 -2.05
CA ILE A 206 -4.42 -24.87 -2.58
C ILE A 206 -3.80 -24.11 -1.42
N GLY A 207 -2.47 -23.89 -1.45
CA GLY A 207 -1.78 -23.00 -0.51
C GLY A 207 -1.85 -21.55 -1.04
N THR A 208 -2.18 -20.60 -0.16
CA THR A 208 -2.20 -19.17 -0.49
C THR A 208 -1.30 -18.38 0.44
N CYS A 209 -0.77 -17.24 -0.05
CA CYS A 209 -0.14 -16.22 0.76
C CYS A 209 -1.19 -15.15 1.09
N GLY A 210 -1.58 -14.98 2.35
CA GLY A 210 -2.59 -14.02 2.76
C GLY A 210 -4.02 -14.55 2.71
N SER A 211 -4.99 -13.70 2.31
CA SER A 211 -6.40 -14.05 2.30
C SER A 211 -6.76 -15.06 1.19
N ALA A 212 -7.59 -16.03 1.53
CA ALA A 212 -8.18 -16.99 0.61
C ALA A 212 -9.56 -16.54 0.10
N ASP A 213 -10.01 -15.32 0.36
CA ASP A 213 -11.38 -14.86 0.10
C ASP A 213 -11.79 -15.00 -1.37
N THR A 214 -10.88 -14.73 -2.31
CA THR A 214 -11.13 -14.90 -3.74
C THR A 214 -11.52 -16.35 -4.08
N PHE A 215 -11.00 -17.34 -3.34
CA PHE A 215 -11.33 -18.74 -3.58
C PHE A 215 -12.78 -19.10 -3.21
N ARG A 216 -13.50 -18.28 -2.46
CA ARG A 216 -14.96 -18.44 -2.28
C ARG A 216 -15.70 -18.17 -3.59
N ALA A 217 -15.30 -17.12 -4.33
CA ALA A 217 -15.85 -16.86 -5.65
C ALA A 217 -15.50 -17.99 -6.64
N VAL A 218 -14.26 -18.49 -6.60
CA VAL A 218 -13.85 -19.65 -7.40
C VAL A 218 -14.69 -20.88 -7.07
N GLN A 219 -14.88 -21.18 -5.79
CA GLN A 219 -15.70 -22.34 -5.38
C GLN A 219 -17.16 -22.21 -5.84
N LYS A 220 -17.71 -21.00 -5.75
CA LYS A 220 -19.08 -20.76 -6.27
C LYS A 220 -19.16 -21.05 -7.77
N VAL A 221 -18.20 -20.59 -8.56
CA VAL A 221 -18.15 -20.87 -10.02
C VAL A 221 -18.02 -22.38 -10.27
N LEU A 222 -17.14 -23.08 -9.55
CA LEU A 222 -16.97 -24.53 -9.68
C LEU A 222 -18.24 -25.30 -9.36
N ASP A 223 -19.03 -24.83 -8.39
CA ASP A 223 -20.31 -25.44 -8.01
C ASP A 223 -21.41 -25.12 -9.02
N ASP A 224 -21.51 -23.88 -9.49
CA ASP A 224 -22.47 -23.46 -10.52
C ASP A 224 -22.25 -24.25 -11.84
N GLU A 225 -20.99 -24.56 -12.17
CA GLU A 225 -20.62 -25.39 -13.33
C GLU A 225 -20.74 -26.90 -13.08
N ASN A 226 -21.14 -27.36 -11.88
CA ASN A 226 -21.18 -28.76 -11.47
C ASN A 226 -19.86 -29.50 -11.73
N SER A 227 -18.75 -28.85 -11.45
CA SER A 227 -17.41 -29.34 -11.78
C SER A 227 -17.00 -30.62 -11.03
N GLY A 228 -17.64 -30.94 -9.91
CA GLY A 228 -17.29 -32.04 -9.00
C GLY A 228 -16.02 -31.75 -8.17
N ILE A 229 -15.59 -30.48 -8.06
CA ILE A 229 -14.36 -30.05 -7.35
C ILE A 229 -14.73 -29.21 -6.13
N TYR A 230 -13.98 -29.45 -5.05
CA TYR A 230 -14.01 -28.65 -3.82
C TYR A 230 -12.60 -28.27 -3.39
#